data_a450e2272c744cc7c55e5b9d8ed073a5
#
_entry.id   a450e2272c744cc7c55e5b9d8ed073a5
#
_cell.length_a   1.000
_cell.length_b   1.000
_cell.length_c   1.000
_cell.angle_alpha   90.00
_cell.angle_beta   90.00
_cell.angle_gamma   90.00
#
_symmetry.space_group_name_H-M   'P 1'
#
loop_
_entity.id
_entity.type
_entity.pdbx_description
1 polymer ?
#
loop_
_entity_poly.entity_id
_entity_poly.type
_entity_poly.pdbx_seq_one_letter_code
_entity_poly.pdbx_strand_id
1 'polypeptide(L)'
;MSVQFVQLGTPRHEGEGLRIGTVRRPPRGVPKAEFASRNYYDVWYPELSPEPELMHMALQSHKIQAEGNAEEAAKLWAQFDKQFRKQLNQPSGKHTLELLAALSHGANFSVGCYCEDERRCHRSILRSLLKEHGALIVS
;
A
#
# COMPACT_ATOMS: atom_id res chain seq x y z
N MET A 1 14.03 -2.98 -13.74
CA MET A 1 13.21 -1.82 -13.39
C MET A 1 11.80 -2.26 -13.16
N SER A 2 11.33 -2.05 -11.94
CA SER A 2 10.06 -2.60 -11.51
C SER A 2 9.64 -2.00 -10.17
N VAL A 3 8.36 -2.19 -9.82
CA VAL A 3 7.85 -1.81 -8.51
C VAL A 3 7.80 -3.02 -7.59
N GLN A 4 8.20 -2.81 -6.34
CA GLN A 4 8.12 -3.82 -5.27
C GLN A 4 7.14 -3.36 -4.20
N PHE A 5 6.63 -4.33 -3.43
CA PHE A 5 5.70 -4.06 -2.33
C PHE A 5 6.38 -4.52 -1.05
N VAL A 6 6.54 -3.61 -0.11
CA VAL A 6 7.38 -3.84 1.07
C VAL A 6 6.64 -3.49 2.37
N GLN A 7 7.10 -4.07 3.48
CA GLN A 7 6.69 -3.64 4.80
C GLN A 7 7.64 -2.54 5.26
N LEU A 8 7.09 -1.38 5.58
CA LEU A 8 7.89 -0.26 6.08
C LEU A 8 8.46 -0.61 7.46
N GLY A 9 9.70 -0.18 7.69
CA GLY A 9 10.41 -0.50 8.93
C GLY A 9 11.25 -1.76 8.85
N THR A 10 11.25 -2.45 7.72
CA THR A 10 12.09 -3.64 7.49
C THR A 10 13.32 -3.27 6.68
N PRO A 11 14.42 -4.07 6.77
CA PRO A 11 15.62 -3.79 6.00
C PRO A 11 15.35 -3.70 4.51
N ARG A 12 16.08 -2.82 3.84
CA ARG A 12 15.97 -2.64 2.39
C ARG A 12 16.69 -3.73 1.64
N HIS A 13 16.18 -4.05 0.46
CA HIS A 13 16.81 -4.99 -0.45
C HIS A 13 17.50 -4.23 -1.58
N GLU A 14 18.54 -4.83 -2.15
CA GLU A 14 19.19 -4.29 -3.32
C GLU A 14 18.19 -4.22 -4.48
N GLY A 15 18.23 -3.12 -5.24
CA GLY A 15 17.32 -2.93 -6.37
C GLY A 15 15.93 -2.46 -6.01
N GLU A 16 15.65 -2.22 -4.73
CA GLU A 16 14.34 -1.78 -4.26
C GLU A 16 14.00 -0.34 -4.67
N GLY A 17 15.03 0.51 -4.79
CA GLY A 17 14.85 1.91 -5.13
C GLY A 17 14.24 2.74 -4.01
N LEU A 18 13.57 3.82 -4.36
CA LEU A 18 12.90 4.67 -3.39
C LEU A 18 11.70 3.95 -2.78
N ARG A 19 11.53 4.11 -1.48
CA ARG A 19 10.31 3.64 -0.79
C ARG A 19 9.29 4.75 -0.73
N ILE A 20 8.10 4.47 -1.24
CA ILE A 20 6.95 5.37 -1.16
C ILE A 20 6.02 4.83 -0.08
N GLY A 21 5.80 5.64 0.96
CA GLY A 21 4.95 5.24 2.08
C GLY A 21 3.49 5.53 1.79
N THR A 22 2.72 4.48 1.52
CA THR A 22 1.28 4.58 1.22
C THR A 22 0.48 4.43 2.50
N VAL A 23 0.81 5.27 3.48
CA VAL A 23 0.23 5.23 4.82
C VAL A 23 -0.38 6.58 5.15
N ARG A 24 -1.43 6.56 5.98
CA ARG A 24 -2.16 7.78 6.35
C ARG A 24 -1.39 8.61 7.38
N ARG A 25 -0.60 7.96 8.22
CA ARG A 25 0.13 8.61 9.32
C ARG A 25 1.62 8.26 9.32
N PRO A 26 2.48 9.21 9.70
CA PRO A 26 3.91 8.91 9.87
C PRO A 26 4.15 7.88 10.98
N PRO A 27 5.33 7.23 11.00
CA PRO A 27 5.65 6.26 12.05
C PRO A 27 5.75 6.95 13.41
N ARG A 28 5.12 6.35 14.43
CA ARG A 28 5.09 6.90 15.78
C ARG A 28 6.48 6.90 16.41
N GLY A 29 6.80 8.03 17.07
CA GLY A 29 8.03 8.15 17.85
C GLY A 29 9.30 8.22 17.02
N VAL A 30 9.20 8.39 15.71
CA VAL A 30 10.36 8.49 14.82
C VAL A 30 10.46 9.92 14.30
N PRO A 31 11.60 10.61 14.51
CA PRO A 31 11.80 11.94 13.96
C PRO A 31 11.75 11.91 12.42
N LYS A 32 11.16 12.92 11.82
CA LYS A 32 11.03 13.02 10.37
C LYS A 32 12.37 12.85 9.65
N ALA A 33 13.43 13.42 10.18
CA ALA A 33 14.76 13.32 9.58
C ALA A 33 15.31 11.90 9.55
N GLU A 34 14.72 10.97 10.30
CA GLU A 34 15.17 9.59 10.41
C GLU A 34 14.26 8.60 9.69
N PHE A 35 13.22 9.06 8.99
CA PHE A 35 12.30 8.15 8.31
C PHE A 35 13.03 7.24 7.32
N ALA A 36 13.82 7.82 6.43
CA ALA A 36 14.54 7.06 5.42
C ALA A 36 15.64 6.17 6.03
N SER A 37 16.45 6.71 6.95
CA SER A 37 17.56 5.98 7.56
C SER A 37 17.09 4.83 8.45
N ARG A 38 15.87 4.89 8.97
CA ARG A 38 15.28 3.82 9.79
C ARG A 38 14.38 2.91 8.96
N ASN A 39 14.52 2.92 7.64
CA ASN A 39 13.85 2.02 6.70
C ASN A 39 12.33 2.19 6.62
N TYR A 40 11.82 3.38 6.92
CA TYR A 40 10.39 3.63 6.73
C TYR A 40 10.12 4.02 5.28
N TYR A 41 10.29 5.27 4.92
CA TYR A 41 10.08 5.68 3.54
C TYR A 41 10.91 6.90 3.18
N ASP A 42 11.14 7.07 1.89
CA ASP A 42 11.83 8.24 1.34
C ASP A 42 10.81 9.31 0.96
N VAL A 43 9.63 8.88 0.52
CA VAL A 43 8.53 9.76 0.13
C VAL A 43 7.26 9.32 0.83
N TRP A 44 6.56 10.25 1.47
CA TRP A 44 5.25 9.98 2.08
C TRP A 44 4.16 10.34 1.07
N TYR A 45 3.30 9.38 0.76
CA TYR A 45 2.24 9.56 -0.24
C TYR A 45 0.91 9.01 0.29
N PRO A 46 0.27 9.75 1.23
CA PRO A 46 -0.97 9.27 1.87
C PRO A 46 -2.15 9.12 0.92
N GLU A 47 -2.10 9.74 -0.26
CA GLU A 47 -3.16 9.64 -1.25
C GLU A 47 -3.38 8.22 -1.76
N LEU A 48 -2.38 7.34 -1.61
CA LEU A 48 -2.52 5.93 -1.95
C LEU A 48 -2.89 5.07 -0.74
N SER A 49 -3.22 5.70 0.38
CA SER A 49 -3.72 5.02 1.57
C SER A 49 -5.25 5.10 1.58
N PRO A 50 -5.94 4.09 2.15
CA PRO A 50 -7.39 4.19 2.32
C PRO A 50 -7.79 5.38 3.18
N GLU A 51 -8.91 6.02 2.84
CA GLU A 51 -9.51 7.03 3.68
C GLU A 51 -9.78 6.46 5.09
N PRO A 52 -9.82 7.31 6.13
CA PRO A 52 -9.97 6.81 7.51
C PRO A 52 -11.12 5.84 7.73
N GLU A 53 -12.27 6.09 7.10
CA GLU A 53 -13.44 5.21 7.22
C GLU A 53 -13.16 3.83 6.61
N LEU A 54 -12.48 3.81 5.46
CA LEU A 54 -12.10 2.56 4.81
C LEU A 54 -11.04 1.81 5.60
N MET A 55 -10.08 2.54 6.18
CA MET A 55 -9.08 1.93 7.04
C MET A 55 -9.74 1.25 8.23
N HIS A 56 -10.75 1.90 8.83
CA HIS A 56 -11.51 1.31 9.94
C HIS A 56 -12.18 0.01 9.51
N MET A 57 -12.77 -0.02 8.31
CA MET A 57 -13.40 -1.23 7.76
C MET A 57 -12.39 -2.37 7.60
N ALA A 58 -11.20 -2.07 7.08
CA ALA A 58 -10.13 -3.07 6.94
C ALA A 58 -9.69 -3.63 8.29
N LEU A 59 -9.53 -2.77 9.30
CA LEU A 59 -9.16 -3.19 10.65
C LEU A 59 -10.26 -4.04 11.30
N GLN A 60 -11.53 -3.71 11.06
CA GLN A 60 -12.64 -4.52 11.55
C GLN A 60 -12.65 -5.90 10.91
N SER A 61 -12.35 -5.99 9.62
CA SER A 61 -12.23 -7.28 8.94
C SER A 61 -11.15 -8.13 9.59
N HIS A 62 -9.99 -7.53 9.90
CA HIS A 62 -8.90 -8.25 10.57
C HIS A 62 -9.31 -8.74 11.95
N LYS A 63 -10.04 -7.93 12.71
CA LYS A 63 -10.54 -8.29 14.03
C LYS A 63 -11.51 -9.45 13.96
N ILE A 64 -12.46 -9.41 13.04
CA ILE A 64 -13.45 -10.47 12.84
C ILE A 64 -12.75 -11.77 12.43
N GLN A 65 -11.73 -11.69 11.58
CA GLN A 65 -10.92 -12.85 11.20
C GLN A 65 -10.22 -13.47 12.41
N ALA A 66 -9.64 -12.63 13.26
CA ALA A 66 -8.95 -13.08 14.46
C ALA A 66 -9.90 -13.74 15.47
N GLU A 67 -11.17 -13.35 15.46
CA GLU A 67 -12.20 -13.94 16.30
C GLU A 67 -12.74 -15.28 15.75
N GLY A 68 -12.21 -15.71 14.60
CA GLY A 68 -12.55 -17.00 14.02
C GLY A 68 -13.71 -16.98 13.01
N ASN A 69 -14.24 -15.80 12.69
CA ASN A 69 -15.34 -15.67 11.73
C ASN A 69 -14.83 -15.28 10.35
N ALA A 70 -14.18 -16.23 9.68
CA ALA A 70 -13.53 -16.00 8.40
C ALA A 70 -14.50 -15.58 7.29
N GLU A 71 -15.71 -16.12 7.29
CA GLU A 71 -16.71 -15.82 6.26
C GLU A 71 -17.16 -14.36 6.34
N GLU A 72 -17.47 -13.88 7.53
CA GLU A 72 -17.90 -12.50 7.73
C GLU A 72 -16.75 -11.53 7.46
N ALA A 73 -15.53 -11.89 7.89
CA ALA A 73 -14.34 -11.10 7.62
C ALA A 73 -14.10 -10.95 6.12
N ALA A 74 -14.29 -12.02 5.34
CA ALA A 74 -14.13 -12.00 3.89
C ALA A 74 -15.16 -11.10 3.21
N LYS A 75 -16.39 -11.09 3.70
CA LYS A 75 -17.44 -10.20 3.18
C LYS A 75 -17.08 -8.74 3.40
N LEU A 76 -16.61 -8.42 4.60
CA LEU A 76 -16.24 -7.05 4.94
C LEU A 76 -15.00 -6.61 4.15
N TRP A 77 -14.02 -7.51 3.98
CA TRP A 77 -12.85 -7.21 3.17
C TRP A 77 -13.23 -6.96 1.71
N ALA A 78 -14.19 -7.72 1.17
CA ALA A 78 -14.66 -7.52 -0.21
C ALA A 78 -15.32 -6.14 -0.38
N GLN A 79 -16.04 -5.67 0.64
CA GLN A 79 -16.60 -4.32 0.63
C GLN A 79 -15.50 -3.27 0.67
N PHE A 80 -14.49 -3.47 1.51
CA PHE A 80 -13.33 -2.60 1.60
C PHE A 80 -12.61 -2.51 0.25
N ASP A 81 -12.33 -3.66 -0.36
CA ASP A 81 -11.66 -3.75 -1.67
C ASP A 81 -12.41 -2.91 -2.70
N LYS A 82 -13.72 -3.12 -2.82
CA LYS A 82 -14.57 -2.39 -3.76
C LYS A 82 -14.53 -0.88 -3.52
N GLN A 83 -14.65 -0.47 -2.26
CA GLN A 83 -14.65 0.95 -1.90
C GLN A 83 -13.29 1.60 -2.12
N PHE A 84 -12.22 0.90 -1.80
CA PHE A 84 -10.87 1.42 -2.00
C PHE A 84 -10.55 1.57 -3.49
N ARG A 85 -10.94 0.59 -4.31
CA ARG A 85 -10.80 0.71 -5.76
C ARG A 85 -11.57 1.91 -6.30
N LYS A 86 -12.75 2.16 -5.76
CA LYS A 86 -13.57 3.33 -6.13
C LYS A 86 -12.86 4.63 -5.73
N GLN A 87 -12.27 4.67 -4.53
CA GLN A 87 -11.49 5.82 -4.07
C GLN A 87 -10.35 6.13 -5.06
N LEU A 88 -9.60 5.12 -5.46
CA LEU A 88 -8.45 5.27 -6.34
C LEU A 88 -8.81 5.44 -7.81
N ASN A 89 -10.07 5.23 -8.18
CA ASN A 89 -10.54 5.49 -9.53
C ASN A 89 -10.96 6.94 -9.76
N GLN A 90 -10.88 7.78 -8.73
CA GLN A 90 -11.04 9.22 -8.88
C GLN A 90 -9.85 9.78 -9.66
N PRO A 91 -9.99 10.95 -10.34
CA PRO A 91 -8.93 11.45 -11.22
C PRO A 91 -7.54 11.49 -10.61
N SER A 92 -7.40 11.97 -9.37
CA SER A 92 -6.08 12.07 -8.73
C SER A 92 -5.44 10.69 -8.49
N GLY A 93 -6.22 9.74 -8.01
CA GLY A 93 -5.75 8.37 -7.77
C GLY A 93 -5.42 7.66 -9.07
N LYS A 94 -6.30 7.75 -10.04
CA LYS A 94 -6.11 7.13 -11.34
C LYS A 94 -4.85 7.65 -12.04
N HIS A 95 -4.66 8.96 -12.06
CA HIS A 95 -3.49 9.57 -12.68
C HIS A 95 -2.20 9.17 -11.96
N THR A 96 -2.25 9.06 -10.63
CA THR A 96 -1.10 8.60 -9.85
C THR A 96 -0.73 7.16 -10.21
N LEU A 97 -1.73 6.27 -10.31
CA LEU A 97 -1.49 4.88 -10.68
C LEU A 97 -0.91 4.77 -12.09
N GLU A 98 -1.40 5.56 -13.02
CA GLU A 98 -0.87 5.61 -14.38
C GLU A 98 0.58 6.07 -14.39
N LEU A 99 0.90 7.11 -13.61
CA LEU A 99 2.26 7.62 -13.49
C LEU A 99 3.21 6.57 -12.91
N LEU A 100 2.81 5.92 -11.83
CA LEU A 100 3.64 4.90 -11.18
C LEU A 100 3.81 3.68 -12.08
N ALA A 101 2.77 3.27 -12.79
CA ALA A 101 2.87 2.15 -13.74
C ALA A 101 3.88 2.47 -14.84
N ALA A 102 3.82 3.66 -15.42
CA ALA A 102 4.77 4.10 -16.43
C ALA A 102 6.19 4.17 -15.86
N LEU A 103 6.34 4.70 -14.65
CA LEU A 103 7.63 4.85 -13.99
C LEU A 103 8.31 3.49 -13.74
N SER A 104 7.53 2.44 -13.48
CA SER A 104 8.06 1.10 -13.23
C SER A 104 8.87 0.53 -14.39
N HIS A 105 8.66 1.04 -15.60
CA HIS A 105 9.40 0.61 -16.79
C HIS A 105 10.77 1.29 -16.91
N GLY A 106 10.98 2.37 -16.17
CA GLY A 106 12.22 3.16 -16.26
C GLY A 106 12.99 3.31 -14.95
N ALA A 107 12.45 2.82 -13.84
CA ALA A 107 13.06 2.98 -12.53
C ALA A 107 12.64 1.86 -11.58
N ASN A 108 13.47 1.62 -10.56
CA ASN A 108 13.10 0.76 -9.44
C ASN A 108 12.52 1.64 -8.33
N PHE A 109 11.38 1.23 -7.77
CA PHE A 109 10.82 1.87 -6.59
C PHE A 109 9.94 0.87 -5.85
N SER A 110 9.58 1.20 -4.61
CA SER A 110 8.77 0.34 -3.76
C SER A 110 7.60 1.13 -3.19
N VAL A 111 6.47 0.47 -3.01
CA VAL A 111 5.35 1.02 -2.25
C VAL A 111 5.19 0.20 -0.98
N GLY A 112 4.93 0.86 0.13
CA GLY A 112 4.95 0.19 1.41
C GLY A 112 3.91 0.65 2.40
N CYS A 113 3.64 -0.22 3.37
CA CYS A 113 2.74 -0.02 4.48
C CYS A 113 3.32 -0.71 5.72
N TYR A 114 2.76 -0.41 6.88
CA TYR A 114 3.23 -1.01 8.14
C TYR A 114 2.79 -2.46 8.35
N CYS A 115 1.76 -2.92 7.65
CA CYS A 115 1.21 -4.27 7.82
C CYS A 115 2.22 -5.36 7.44
N GLU A 116 2.26 -6.44 8.22
CA GLU A 116 3.12 -7.59 7.91
C GLU A 116 2.62 -8.37 6.69
N ASP A 117 1.33 -8.68 6.66
CA ASP A 117 0.75 -9.53 5.62
C ASP A 117 0.17 -8.67 4.49
N GLU A 118 0.85 -8.68 3.35
CA GLU A 118 0.41 -7.94 2.17
C GLU A 118 -0.98 -8.36 1.72
N ARG A 119 -1.34 -9.63 1.85
CA ARG A 119 -2.63 -10.15 1.41
C ARG A 119 -3.81 -9.56 2.17
N ARG A 120 -3.56 -9.08 3.39
CA ARG A 120 -4.56 -8.43 4.25
C ARG A 120 -4.32 -6.94 4.39
N CYS A 121 -3.59 -6.37 3.45
CA CYS A 121 -3.21 -4.97 3.43
C CYS A 121 -3.67 -4.35 2.12
N HIS A 122 -3.92 -3.04 2.14
CA HIS A 122 -4.27 -2.32 0.91
C HIS A 122 -3.19 -2.44 -0.17
N ARG A 123 -1.97 -2.85 0.18
CA ARG A 123 -0.91 -3.13 -0.80
C ARG A 123 -1.32 -4.17 -1.83
N SER A 124 -2.12 -5.18 -1.42
CA SER A 124 -2.59 -6.20 -2.36
C SER A 124 -3.48 -5.61 -3.44
N ILE A 125 -4.29 -4.62 -3.05
CA ILE A 125 -5.18 -3.91 -3.99
C ILE A 125 -4.35 -2.97 -4.86
N LEU A 126 -3.37 -2.27 -4.29
CA LEU A 126 -2.45 -1.42 -5.05
C LEU A 126 -1.68 -2.25 -6.08
N ARG A 127 -1.22 -3.44 -5.70
CA ARG A 127 -0.53 -4.36 -6.62
C ARG A 127 -1.43 -4.70 -7.81
N SER A 128 -2.66 -5.06 -7.52
CA SER A 128 -3.65 -5.41 -8.56
C SER A 128 -3.91 -4.22 -9.49
N LEU A 129 -4.12 -3.04 -8.94
CA LEU A 129 -4.41 -1.84 -9.72
C LEU A 129 -3.21 -1.41 -10.57
N LEU A 130 -2.01 -1.44 -10.02
CA LEU A 130 -0.79 -1.13 -10.78
C LEU A 130 -0.59 -2.12 -11.91
N LYS A 131 -0.85 -3.40 -11.67
CA LYS A 131 -0.78 -4.42 -12.71
C LYS A 131 -1.78 -4.13 -13.83
N GLU A 132 -3.00 -3.74 -13.49
CA GLU A 132 -4.03 -3.38 -14.46
C GLU A 132 -3.62 -2.17 -15.31
N HIS A 133 -2.84 -1.26 -14.75
CA HIS A 133 -2.31 -0.10 -15.47
C HIS A 133 -0.99 -0.40 -16.21
N GLY A 134 -0.56 -1.64 -16.24
CA GLY A 134 0.62 -2.05 -17.01
C GLY A 134 1.95 -1.95 -16.30
N ALA A 135 1.96 -1.85 -14.97
CA ALA A 135 3.21 -1.79 -14.21
C ALA A 135 3.99 -3.09 -14.30
N LEU A 136 5.32 -2.97 -14.30
CA LEU A 136 6.21 -4.11 -14.11
C LEU A 136 6.39 -4.33 -12.61
N ILE A 137 5.96 -5.48 -12.14
CA ILE A 137 5.93 -5.81 -10.72
C ILE A 137 6.87 -6.97 -10.42
N VAL A 138 7.67 -6.82 -9.35
CA VAL A 138 8.46 -7.94 -8.82
C VAL A 138 7.55 -8.80 -7.94
N SER A 139 7.49 -10.05 -8.25
CA SER A 139 6.69 -11.01 -7.48
C SER A 139 7.39 -11.47 -6.20
#